data_333cf82dbd69d0c3e0835ce42a206011
#
_entry.id   333cf82dbd69d0c3e0835ce42a206011
#
_cell.length_a   1.000
_cell.length_b   1.000
_cell.length_c   1.000
_cell.angle_alpha   90.00
_cell.angle_beta   90.00
_cell.angle_gamma   90.00
#
_symmetry.space_group_name_H-M   'P 1'
#
loop_
_entity.id
_entity.type
_entity.pdbx_description
1 polymer ?
#
loop_
_entity_poly.entity_id
_entity_poly.type
_entity_poly.pdbx_seq_one_letter_code
_entity_poly.pdbx_strand_id
1 'polypeptide(L)'
;VCSSDLELTRNDITMEELVQLTLETGQHGVSAMAQLDTANTSSYGNPEITEVNIGVRNNPGILISGHDLKDLEELLEQTEGTGIDIYTHSEMLPAHYYPQLKKYKHLAGNYGNAWWKQKEEFESFNGPILFTSNCIVPPRSNASYKDRIYVTGACGLEGAHYIPERKDGKPKDFSSLIAHAKQCQPPVAIENGTLIGGFAHAQVTALADKVVEAVKSGAIRKFFVMAGCDGRMKSREYYTEFARKLPNDTVILTAGCAKYRYNKLSLGDINGIPRVLDAGQCNDS
;
A
#
# COMPACT_ATOMS: atom_id res chain seq x y z
N VAL A 1 23.63 6.33 2.67
CA VAL A 1 23.04 6.42 1.31
C VAL A 1 23.83 7.42 0.46
N CYS A 2 23.91 8.72 0.82
CA CYS A 2 24.65 9.71 0.00
C CYS A 2 26.12 9.37 -0.20
N SER A 3 26.79 8.80 0.80
CA SER A 3 28.19 8.31 0.65
C SER A 3 28.30 7.15 -0.32
N SER A 4 27.35 6.22 -0.29
CA SER A 4 27.33 5.07 -1.21
C SER A 4 27.15 5.50 -2.67
N ASP A 5 26.31 6.52 -2.94
CA ASP A 5 26.13 7.05 -4.28
C ASP A 5 27.43 7.71 -4.82
N LEU A 6 28.16 8.44 -3.97
CA LEU A 6 29.44 9.03 -4.34
C LEU A 6 30.51 7.98 -4.64
N GLU A 7 30.55 6.88 -3.91
CA GLU A 7 31.49 5.78 -4.15
C GLU A 7 31.29 5.12 -5.54
N LEU A 8 30.05 5.11 -6.08
CA LEU A 8 29.80 4.60 -7.44
C LEU A 8 30.47 5.43 -8.55
N THR A 9 30.92 6.66 -8.24
CA THR A 9 31.67 7.52 -9.17
C THR A 9 33.17 7.26 -9.20
N ARG A 10 33.69 6.43 -8.28
CA ARG A 10 35.11 6.06 -8.21
C ARG A 10 35.45 5.02 -9.26
N ASN A 11 36.62 5.17 -9.88
CA ASN A 11 37.13 4.22 -10.88
C ASN A 11 38.08 3.17 -10.26
N ASP A 12 38.46 3.34 -8.98
CA ASP A 12 39.45 2.52 -8.26
C ASP A 12 38.83 1.64 -7.19
N ILE A 13 37.48 1.56 -7.15
CA ILE A 13 36.74 0.74 -6.17
C ILE A 13 36.97 -0.75 -6.40
N THR A 14 37.32 -1.48 -5.37
CA THR A 14 37.53 -2.93 -5.43
C THR A 14 36.20 -3.70 -5.30
N MET A 15 36.23 -4.99 -5.66
CA MET A 15 35.06 -5.87 -5.48
C MET A 15 34.67 -6.02 -4.00
N GLU A 16 35.67 -6.11 -3.12
CA GLU A 16 35.45 -6.20 -1.68
C GLU A 16 34.76 -4.94 -1.13
N GLU A 17 35.20 -3.75 -1.57
CA GLU A 17 34.57 -2.47 -1.19
C GLU A 17 33.13 -2.39 -1.70
N LEU A 18 32.84 -2.81 -2.93
CA LEU A 18 31.49 -2.86 -3.47
C LEU A 18 30.57 -3.78 -2.68
N VAL A 19 31.04 -4.96 -2.30
CA VAL A 19 30.28 -5.89 -1.46
C VAL A 19 30.01 -5.27 -0.09
N GLN A 20 31.04 -4.70 0.55
CA GLN A 20 30.89 -4.05 1.85
C GLN A 20 29.88 -2.89 1.81
N LEU A 21 29.97 -2.01 0.83
CA LEU A 21 29.03 -0.89 0.65
C LEU A 21 27.61 -1.35 0.39
N THR A 22 27.44 -2.44 -0.37
CA THR A 22 26.13 -3.04 -0.60
C THR A 22 25.50 -3.54 0.69
N LEU A 23 26.27 -4.27 1.52
CA LEU A 23 25.80 -4.78 2.82
C LEU A 23 25.49 -3.64 3.80
N GLU A 24 26.35 -2.63 3.86
CA GLU A 24 26.15 -1.43 4.70
C GLU A 24 24.91 -0.66 4.28
N THR A 25 24.71 -0.43 2.99
CA THR A 25 23.51 0.21 2.44
C THR A 25 22.25 -0.58 2.83
N GLY A 26 22.28 -1.90 2.70
CA GLY A 26 21.19 -2.78 3.13
C GLY A 26 20.90 -2.68 4.63
N GLN A 27 21.93 -2.63 5.47
CA GLN A 27 21.77 -2.47 6.92
C GLN A 27 21.13 -1.13 7.29
N HIS A 28 21.53 -0.04 6.64
CA HIS A 28 20.89 1.26 6.84
C HIS A 28 19.45 1.27 6.35
N GLY A 29 19.16 0.57 5.25
CA GLY A 29 17.80 0.38 4.74
C GLY A 29 16.90 -0.31 5.77
N VAL A 30 17.35 -1.44 6.32
CA VAL A 30 16.62 -2.16 7.38
C VAL A 30 16.40 -1.28 8.60
N SER A 31 17.41 -0.51 9.03
CA SER A 31 17.30 0.40 10.19
C SER A 31 16.25 1.49 9.95
N ALA A 32 16.21 2.06 8.74
CA ALA A 32 15.24 3.08 8.38
C ALA A 32 13.80 2.51 8.33
N MET A 33 13.63 1.32 7.77
CA MET A 33 12.33 0.62 7.72
C MET A 33 11.84 0.28 9.13
N ALA A 34 12.72 -0.23 10.01
CA ALA A 34 12.38 -0.53 11.40
C ALA A 34 11.98 0.73 12.19
N GLN A 35 12.62 1.87 11.90
CA GLN A 35 12.24 3.16 12.51
C GLN A 35 10.86 3.61 12.03
N LEU A 36 10.56 3.45 10.76
CA LEU A 36 9.24 3.80 10.19
C LEU A 36 8.15 2.89 10.75
N ASP A 37 8.38 1.57 10.82
CA ASP A 37 7.47 0.61 11.46
C ASP A 37 7.20 0.99 12.92
N THR A 38 8.24 1.33 13.69
CA THR A 38 8.11 1.80 15.06
C THR A 38 7.26 3.08 15.15
N ALA A 39 7.45 4.04 14.25
CA ALA A 39 6.68 5.26 14.20
C ALA A 39 5.21 4.98 13.87
N ASN A 40 4.94 4.15 12.87
CA ASN A 40 3.60 3.77 12.46
C ASN A 40 2.87 2.98 13.55
N THR A 41 3.50 1.97 14.12
CA THR A 41 2.87 1.11 15.14
C THR A 41 2.68 1.83 16.48
N SER A 42 3.58 2.74 16.87
CA SER A 42 3.39 3.57 18.06
C SER A 42 2.28 4.60 17.91
N SER A 43 2.06 5.12 16.69
CA SER A 43 1.02 6.13 16.40
C SER A 43 -0.35 5.49 16.15
N TYR A 44 -0.40 4.40 15.39
CA TYR A 44 -1.65 3.84 14.88
C TYR A 44 -2.01 2.47 15.46
N GLY A 45 -1.16 1.91 16.32
CA GLY A 45 -1.27 0.55 16.87
C GLY A 45 -0.68 -0.50 15.91
N ASN A 46 -0.47 -1.71 16.42
CA ASN A 46 -0.02 -2.81 15.57
C ASN A 46 -1.09 -3.18 14.54
N PRO A 47 -0.73 -3.42 13.27
CA PRO A 47 -1.67 -3.94 12.29
C PRO A 47 -2.38 -5.19 12.78
N GLU A 48 -3.68 -5.29 12.51
CA GLU A 48 -4.53 -6.42 12.87
C GLU A 48 -5.06 -7.10 11.62
N ILE A 49 -5.28 -8.40 11.69
CA ILE A 49 -5.93 -9.15 10.62
C ILE A 49 -7.28 -8.49 10.34
N THR A 50 -7.45 -7.99 9.12
CA THR A 50 -8.59 -7.16 8.74
C THR A 50 -9.12 -7.59 7.38
N GLU A 51 -10.45 -7.72 7.31
CA GLU A 51 -11.19 -7.88 6.07
C GLU A 51 -11.48 -6.48 5.50
N VAL A 52 -10.97 -6.18 4.31
CA VAL A 52 -11.09 -4.88 3.65
C VAL A 52 -12.03 -4.99 2.47
N ASN A 53 -13.07 -4.14 2.43
CA ASN A 53 -13.98 -4.04 1.30
C ASN A 53 -13.23 -3.52 0.05
N ILE A 54 -13.52 -4.10 -1.13
CA ILE A 54 -12.97 -3.68 -2.42
C ILE A 54 -14.05 -3.16 -3.38
N GLY A 55 -15.29 -3.08 -2.93
CA GLY A 55 -16.39 -2.41 -3.64
C GLY A 55 -16.49 -0.93 -3.28
N VAL A 56 -17.56 -0.29 -3.76
CA VAL A 56 -17.83 1.13 -3.51
C VAL A 56 -19.16 1.35 -2.80
N ARG A 57 -19.31 2.52 -2.17
CA ARG A 57 -20.55 3.01 -1.56
C ARG A 57 -21.19 4.10 -2.44
N ASN A 58 -22.32 4.62 -2.02
CA ASN A 58 -23.11 5.60 -2.79
C ASN A 58 -22.76 7.06 -2.49
N ASN A 59 -21.75 7.33 -1.68
CA ASN A 59 -21.31 8.69 -1.38
C ASN A 59 -20.23 9.15 -2.37
N PRO A 60 -20.08 10.46 -2.61
CA PRO A 60 -18.88 10.99 -3.24
C PRO A 60 -17.62 10.50 -2.52
N GLY A 61 -16.55 10.27 -3.27
CA GLY A 61 -15.33 9.69 -2.70
C GLY A 61 -14.08 10.50 -2.99
N ILE A 62 -13.09 10.37 -2.11
CA ILE A 62 -11.70 10.77 -2.33
C ILE A 62 -10.86 9.49 -2.39
N LEU A 63 -10.03 9.38 -3.41
CA LEU A 63 -9.04 8.29 -3.53
C LEU A 63 -7.70 8.78 -3.03
N ILE A 64 -7.10 8.07 -2.07
CA ILE A 64 -5.76 8.38 -1.57
C ILE A 64 -4.79 7.25 -1.91
N SER A 65 -3.64 7.62 -2.48
CA SER A 65 -2.57 6.70 -2.89
C SER A 65 -1.22 7.18 -2.39
N GLY A 66 -0.28 6.27 -2.24
CA GLY A 66 1.04 6.52 -1.68
C GLY A 66 1.23 5.80 -0.35
N HIS A 67 2.01 6.38 0.57
CA HIS A 67 2.47 5.66 1.77
C HIS A 67 2.22 6.45 3.08
N ASP A 68 1.98 7.77 3.03
CA ASP A 68 1.96 8.63 4.22
C ASP A 68 0.66 8.44 5.02
N LEU A 69 0.76 7.72 6.15
CA LEU A 69 -0.37 7.45 7.04
C LEU A 69 -0.82 8.69 7.80
N LYS A 70 0.09 9.66 8.04
CA LYS A 70 -0.27 10.91 8.69
C LYS A 70 -1.14 11.79 7.80
N ASP A 71 -0.85 11.84 6.51
CA ASP A 71 -1.69 12.52 5.53
C ASP A 71 -3.09 11.89 5.46
N LEU A 72 -3.16 10.55 5.50
CA LEU A 72 -4.44 9.85 5.57
C LEU A 72 -5.21 10.16 6.85
N GLU A 73 -4.55 10.13 8.02
CA GLU A 73 -5.18 10.47 9.30
C GLU A 73 -5.80 11.87 9.26
N GLU A 74 -5.02 12.88 8.86
CA GLU A 74 -5.49 14.27 8.77
C GLU A 74 -6.63 14.44 7.74
N LEU A 75 -6.61 13.67 6.66
CA LEU A 75 -7.71 13.64 5.70
C LEU A 75 -8.98 13.03 6.31
N LEU A 76 -8.84 11.91 7.02
CA LEU A 76 -9.95 11.25 7.71
C LEU A 76 -10.58 12.16 8.77
N GLU A 77 -9.76 12.86 9.57
CA GLU A 77 -10.24 13.83 10.57
C GLU A 77 -11.06 14.96 9.91
N GLN A 78 -10.56 15.52 8.79
CA GLN A 78 -11.23 16.64 8.10
C GLN A 78 -12.46 16.22 7.28
N THR A 79 -12.59 14.95 6.94
CA THR A 79 -13.73 14.43 6.18
C THR A 79 -14.80 13.79 7.05
N GLU A 80 -14.56 13.61 8.35
CA GLU A 80 -15.53 13.03 9.27
C GLU A 80 -16.84 13.85 9.29
N GLY A 81 -17.97 13.17 9.12
CA GLY A 81 -19.30 13.82 9.11
C GLY A 81 -19.61 14.63 7.84
N THR A 82 -18.74 14.69 6.85
CA THR A 82 -18.96 15.48 5.61
C THR A 82 -19.81 14.79 4.56
N GLY A 83 -20.07 13.47 4.72
CA GLY A 83 -20.76 12.64 3.72
C GLY A 83 -19.85 12.19 2.58
N ILE A 84 -18.53 12.30 2.72
CA ILE A 84 -17.54 11.83 1.74
C ILE A 84 -16.95 10.52 2.26
N ASP A 85 -16.82 9.52 1.39
CA ASP A 85 -16.11 8.28 1.67
C ASP A 85 -14.66 8.38 1.19
N ILE A 86 -13.75 7.81 1.99
CA ILE A 86 -12.32 7.73 1.64
C ILE A 86 -11.99 6.32 1.17
N TYR A 87 -11.33 6.23 0.03
CA TYR A 87 -10.85 4.98 -0.55
C TYR A 87 -9.33 5.00 -0.65
N THR A 88 -8.71 3.91 -0.28
CA THR A 88 -7.26 3.72 -0.49
C THR A 88 -7.00 3.10 -1.86
N HIS A 89 -5.79 3.33 -2.37
CA HIS A 89 -5.31 2.70 -3.60
C HIS A 89 -3.85 2.26 -3.41
N SER A 90 -3.49 1.12 -4.02
CA SER A 90 -2.11 0.66 -4.08
C SER A 90 -1.48 0.47 -2.68
N GLU A 91 -0.37 1.14 -2.38
CA GLU A 91 0.35 1.01 -1.09
C GLU A 91 -0.37 1.65 0.11
N MET A 92 -1.47 2.35 -0.10
CA MET A 92 -2.29 2.84 1.02
C MET A 92 -3.26 1.76 1.56
N LEU A 93 -3.44 0.62 0.88
CA LEU A 93 -4.26 -0.49 1.36
C LEU A 93 -3.95 -0.91 2.82
N PRO A 94 -2.68 -1.06 3.25
CA PRO A 94 -2.36 -1.46 4.62
C PRO A 94 -2.85 -0.51 5.70
N ALA A 95 -3.21 0.72 5.39
CA ALA A 95 -3.81 1.66 6.35
C ALA A 95 -5.07 1.09 7.03
N HIS A 96 -5.83 0.24 6.32
CA HIS A 96 -7.00 -0.44 6.87
C HIS A 96 -6.67 -1.44 7.98
N TYR A 97 -5.41 -1.84 8.14
CA TYR A 97 -5.00 -2.81 9.14
C TYR A 97 -4.71 -2.16 10.50
N TYR A 98 -4.47 -0.85 10.54
CA TYR A 98 -4.12 -0.12 11.75
C TYR A 98 -5.35 0.25 12.57
N PRO A 99 -5.41 -0.11 13.88
CA PRO A 99 -6.56 0.14 14.74
C PRO A 99 -7.03 1.59 14.76
N GLN A 100 -6.09 2.54 14.83
CA GLN A 100 -6.41 3.96 14.91
C GLN A 100 -6.93 4.56 13.60
N LEU A 101 -6.67 3.94 12.46
CA LEU A 101 -7.19 4.39 11.17
C LEU A 101 -8.51 3.69 10.80
N LYS A 102 -8.62 2.39 11.02
CA LYS A 102 -9.84 1.64 10.68
C LYS A 102 -11.06 1.99 11.55
N LYS A 103 -10.88 2.75 12.64
CA LYS A 103 -12.00 3.27 13.45
C LYS A 103 -12.91 4.24 12.68
N TYR A 104 -12.38 4.92 11.65
CA TYR A 104 -13.14 5.88 10.85
C TYR A 104 -14.08 5.14 9.89
N LYS A 105 -15.38 5.23 10.14
CA LYS A 105 -16.40 4.48 9.37
C LYS A 105 -16.49 4.87 7.91
N HIS A 106 -16.04 6.07 7.54
CA HIS A 106 -16.01 6.58 6.18
C HIS A 106 -14.70 6.23 5.44
N LEU A 107 -13.75 5.53 6.08
CA LEU A 107 -12.69 4.80 5.40
C LEU A 107 -13.34 3.56 4.77
N ALA A 108 -13.80 3.71 3.53
CA ALA A 108 -14.80 2.83 2.92
C ALA A 108 -14.24 1.50 2.40
N GLY A 109 -13.00 1.51 1.95
CA GLY A 109 -12.35 0.32 1.39
C GLY A 109 -11.16 0.67 0.49
N ASN A 110 -10.63 -0.34 -0.18
CA ASN A 110 -9.58 -0.19 -1.17
C ASN A 110 -10.18 -0.23 -2.58
N TYR A 111 -9.85 0.74 -3.41
CA TYR A 111 -10.31 0.83 -4.79
C TYR A 111 -9.19 0.42 -5.74
N GLY A 112 -9.43 -0.61 -6.51
CA GLY A 112 -8.50 -1.06 -7.54
C GLY A 112 -7.29 -1.83 -7.02
N ASN A 113 -6.20 -1.71 -7.75
CA ASN A 113 -5.02 -2.55 -7.62
C ASN A 113 -3.75 -1.73 -7.35
N ALA A 114 -2.63 -2.18 -7.92
CA ALA A 114 -1.33 -1.55 -7.79
C ALA A 114 -1.16 -0.35 -8.74
N TRP A 115 -0.07 0.41 -8.51
CA TRP A 115 0.28 1.60 -9.27
C TRP A 115 0.23 1.44 -10.81
N TRP A 116 0.54 0.25 -11.34
CA TRP A 116 0.54 0.01 -12.80
C TRP A 116 -0.85 -0.02 -13.44
N LYS A 117 -1.92 -0.05 -12.62
CA LYS A 117 -3.33 -0.03 -13.06
C LYS A 117 -3.98 1.36 -13.03
N GLN A 118 -3.30 2.38 -12.53
CA GLN A 118 -3.84 3.72 -12.36
C GLN A 118 -4.53 4.28 -13.62
N LYS A 119 -3.92 4.08 -14.80
CA LYS A 119 -4.45 4.62 -16.05
C LYS A 119 -5.82 4.07 -16.48
N GLU A 120 -6.15 2.90 -16.01
CA GLU A 120 -7.44 2.24 -16.28
C GLU A 120 -8.43 2.52 -15.14
N GLU A 121 -8.00 2.37 -13.90
CA GLU A 121 -8.86 2.40 -12.73
C GLU A 121 -9.33 3.82 -12.38
N PHE A 122 -8.47 4.82 -12.54
CA PHE A 122 -8.81 6.21 -12.21
C PHE A 122 -9.85 6.85 -13.13
N GLU A 123 -10.03 6.30 -14.33
CA GLU A 123 -11.12 6.73 -15.22
C GLU A 123 -12.51 6.48 -14.61
N SER A 124 -12.64 5.41 -13.82
CA SER A 124 -13.90 5.01 -13.16
C SER A 124 -14.09 5.60 -11.76
N PHE A 125 -13.02 6.19 -11.18
CA PHE A 125 -13.13 6.89 -9.90
C PHE A 125 -13.52 8.34 -10.14
N ASN A 126 -14.77 8.67 -9.96
CA ASN A 126 -15.30 9.99 -10.30
C ASN A 126 -14.82 11.13 -9.41
N GLY A 127 -14.32 10.84 -8.21
CA GLY A 127 -13.82 11.81 -7.23
C GLY A 127 -12.38 12.26 -7.47
N PRO A 128 -11.88 13.20 -6.66
CA PRO A 128 -10.48 13.60 -6.67
C PRO A 128 -9.57 12.52 -6.13
N ILE A 129 -8.31 12.57 -6.58
CA ILE A 129 -7.26 11.58 -6.32
C ILE A 129 -6.09 12.29 -5.67
N LEU A 130 -5.73 11.92 -4.44
CA LEU A 130 -4.63 12.48 -3.68
C LEU A 130 -3.43 11.51 -3.68
N PHE A 131 -2.29 12.00 -4.09
CA PHE A 131 -1.00 11.31 -3.93
C PHE A 131 -0.20 11.93 -2.80
N THR A 132 0.22 11.10 -1.85
CA THR A 132 0.99 11.50 -0.67
C THR A 132 2.49 11.22 -0.78
N SER A 133 2.87 10.35 -1.70
CA SER A 133 4.25 9.95 -1.97
C SER A 133 4.39 9.47 -3.41
N ASN A 134 5.44 8.73 -3.72
CA ASN A 134 5.73 8.17 -5.05
C ASN A 134 4.65 7.22 -5.60
N CYS A 135 4.98 6.46 -6.64
CA CYS A 135 4.10 5.56 -7.41
C CYS A 135 3.06 6.29 -8.26
N ILE A 136 3.36 7.50 -8.72
CA ILE A 136 2.52 8.25 -9.66
C ILE A 136 2.83 7.80 -11.09
N VAL A 137 1.80 7.40 -11.82
CA VAL A 137 1.89 7.15 -13.26
C VAL A 137 1.32 8.36 -13.99
N PRO A 138 2.12 9.11 -14.75
CA PRO A 138 1.63 10.25 -15.50
C PRO A 138 0.40 9.89 -16.34
N PRO A 139 -0.71 10.65 -16.26
CA PRO A 139 -1.92 10.36 -17.00
C PRO A 139 -1.70 10.49 -18.51
N ARG A 140 -2.53 9.80 -19.29
CA ARG A 140 -2.58 10.02 -20.74
C ARG A 140 -3.08 11.43 -21.04
N SER A 141 -2.70 11.96 -22.22
CA SER A 141 -3.13 13.33 -22.62
C SER A 141 -4.66 13.52 -22.61
N ASN A 142 -5.40 12.46 -22.91
CA ASN A 142 -6.86 12.43 -22.94
C ASN A 142 -7.51 11.82 -21.69
N ALA A 143 -6.77 11.62 -20.60
CA ALA A 143 -7.32 11.05 -19.37
C ALA A 143 -8.38 11.98 -18.76
N SER A 144 -9.54 11.44 -18.39
CA SER A 144 -10.67 12.21 -17.83
C SER A 144 -10.40 12.69 -16.40
N TYR A 145 -9.45 12.10 -15.70
CA TYR A 145 -9.14 12.37 -14.30
C TYR A 145 -8.01 13.38 -14.08
N LYS A 146 -7.41 13.95 -15.13
CA LYS A 146 -6.24 14.86 -15.01
C LYS A 146 -6.48 16.02 -14.06
N ASP A 147 -7.62 16.68 -14.21
CA ASP A 147 -7.98 17.86 -13.40
C ASP A 147 -8.43 17.52 -11.98
N ARG A 148 -8.49 16.22 -11.66
CA ARG A 148 -8.85 15.70 -10.33
C ARG A 148 -7.67 15.21 -9.52
N ILE A 149 -6.42 15.38 -10.03
CA ILE A 149 -5.19 14.95 -9.35
C ILE A 149 -4.71 16.03 -8.39
N TYR A 150 -4.50 15.61 -7.15
CA TYR A 150 -3.90 16.37 -6.08
C TYR A 150 -2.60 15.69 -5.63
N VAL A 151 -1.60 16.47 -5.30
CA VAL A 151 -0.31 16.00 -4.77
C VAL A 151 0.05 16.76 -3.52
N THR A 152 0.83 16.13 -2.64
CA THR A 152 1.34 16.75 -1.42
C THR A 152 2.70 16.16 -1.06
N GLY A 153 3.42 16.74 -0.13
CA GLY A 153 4.73 16.25 0.29
C GLY A 153 5.79 16.39 -0.80
N ALA A 154 6.59 15.36 -0.92
CA ALA A 154 7.62 15.26 -1.96
C ALA A 154 7.06 14.90 -3.34
N CYS A 155 5.74 14.69 -3.48
CA CYS A 155 5.10 14.41 -4.74
C CYS A 155 5.04 15.63 -5.66
N GLY A 156 5.37 15.43 -6.93
CA GLY A 156 5.20 16.43 -7.98
C GLY A 156 4.65 15.80 -9.26
N LEU A 157 3.69 16.46 -9.86
CA LEU A 157 3.16 16.13 -11.18
C LEU A 157 2.72 17.43 -11.86
N GLU A 158 3.20 17.66 -13.08
CA GLU A 158 2.81 18.83 -13.85
C GLU A 158 1.29 18.89 -14.07
N GLY A 159 0.68 20.04 -13.76
CA GLY A 159 -0.76 20.26 -13.88
C GLY A 159 -1.61 19.73 -12.71
N ALA A 160 -1.03 19.05 -11.73
CA ALA A 160 -1.77 18.63 -10.53
C ALA A 160 -1.94 19.78 -9.54
N HIS A 161 -3.01 19.70 -8.73
CA HIS A 161 -3.23 20.62 -7.61
C HIS A 161 -2.30 20.27 -6.45
N TYR A 162 -1.51 21.24 -5.97
CA TYR A 162 -0.61 21.02 -4.85
C TYR A 162 -1.26 21.42 -3.52
N ILE A 163 -1.25 20.51 -2.55
CA ILE A 163 -1.65 20.76 -1.16
C ILE A 163 -0.37 21.09 -0.36
N PRO A 164 -0.28 22.29 0.21
CA PRO A 164 0.91 22.72 0.95
C PRO A 164 1.21 21.86 2.17
N GLU A 165 2.49 21.82 2.53
CA GLU A 165 2.97 21.13 3.72
C GLU A 165 2.42 21.72 5.03
N ARG A 166 2.50 20.91 6.08
CA ARG A 166 2.20 21.31 7.45
C ARG A 166 3.03 22.54 7.84
N LYS A 167 2.39 23.51 8.47
CA LYS A 167 3.05 24.72 8.90
C LYS A 167 2.63 25.10 10.33
N ASP A 168 3.60 25.51 11.14
CA ASP A 168 3.36 25.99 12.52
C ASP A 168 2.60 24.96 13.39
N GLY A 169 2.89 23.65 13.22
CA GLY A 169 2.24 22.58 13.96
C GLY A 169 0.77 22.30 13.57
N LYS A 170 0.27 22.99 12.54
CA LYS A 170 -1.09 22.75 12.02
C LYS A 170 -1.09 21.62 10.99
N PRO A 171 -2.18 20.84 10.91
CA PRO A 171 -2.34 19.82 9.88
C PRO A 171 -2.37 20.43 8.47
N LYS A 172 -2.19 19.60 7.45
CA LYS A 172 -2.41 20.01 6.06
C LYS A 172 -3.87 20.43 5.86
N ASP A 173 -4.11 21.40 5.01
CA ASP A 173 -5.46 21.87 4.69
C ASP A 173 -5.99 21.12 3.45
N PHE A 174 -6.93 20.21 3.64
CA PHE A 174 -7.60 19.46 2.58
C PHE A 174 -8.93 20.09 2.14
N SER A 175 -9.24 21.31 2.54
CA SER A 175 -10.54 21.96 2.26
C SER A 175 -10.86 22.05 0.76
N SER A 176 -9.88 22.36 -0.10
CA SER A 176 -10.04 22.40 -1.55
C SER A 176 -10.36 21.03 -2.15
N LEU A 177 -9.68 19.98 -1.68
CA LEU A 177 -9.91 18.59 -2.07
C LEU A 177 -11.31 18.12 -1.65
N ILE A 178 -11.73 18.44 -0.43
CA ILE A 178 -13.05 18.14 0.13
C ILE A 178 -14.15 18.87 -0.64
N ALA A 179 -13.96 20.16 -0.94
CA ALA A 179 -14.89 20.96 -1.72
C ALA A 179 -15.07 20.39 -3.14
N HIS A 180 -13.98 19.94 -3.77
CA HIS A 180 -14.04 19.27 -5.07
C HIS A 180 -14.82 17.95 -4.99
N ALA A 181 -14.52 17.10 -4.00
CA ALA A 181 -15.20 15.81 -3.85
C ALA A 181 -16.72 15.96 -3.71
N LYS A 182 -17.21 16.99 -2.99
CA LYS A 182 -18.65 17.29 -2.83
C LYS A 182 -19.38 17.57 -4.14
N GLN A 183 -18.67 17.93 -5.20
CA GLN A 183 -19.23 18.21 -6.52
C GLN A 183 -19.19 16.99 -7.44
N CYS A 184 -18.52 15.91 -7.02
CA CYS A 184 -18.34 14.72 -7.82
C CYS A 184 -19.47 13.70 -7.60
N GLN A 185 -19.66 12.84 -8.59
CA GLN A 185 -20.52 11.66 -8.46
C GLN A 185 -19.78 10.58 -7.63
N PRO A 186 -20.52 9.63 -7.03
CA PRO A 186 -19.91 8.46 -6.42
C PRO A 186 -19.01 7.70 -7.40
N PRO A 187 -17.96 7.01 -6.91
CA PRO A 187 -17.12 6.17 -7.76
C PRO A 187 -17.91 5.02 -8.36
N VAL A 188 -17.53 4.58 -9.57
CA VAL A 188 -18.10 3.39 -10.21
C VAL A 188 -17.33 2.16 -9.74
N ALA A 189 -18.06 1.13 -9.31
CA ALA A 189 -17.43 -0.13 -8.88
C ALA A 189 -16.71 -0.80 -10.05
N ILE A 190 -15.44 -1.13 -9.87
CA ILE A 190 -14.66 -1.95 -10.81
C ILE A 190 -14.54 -3.40 -10.36
N GLU A 191 -14.80 -3.65 -9.08
CA GLU A 191 -14.83 -4.97 -8.46
C GLU A 191 -15.69 -4.93 -7.19
N ASN A 192 -16.00 -6.10 -6.63
CA ASN A 192 -16.76 -6.25 -5.41
C ASN A 192 -16.20 -7.40 -4.58
N GLY A 193 -16.48 -7.39 -3.29
CA GLY A 193 -16.03 -8.39 -2.34
C GLY A 193 -15.06 -7.82 -1.32
N THR A 194 -14.24 -8.67 -0.77
CA THR A 194 -13.29 -8.32 0.28
C THR A 194 -11.95 -9.01 0.06
N LEU A 195 -10.92 -8.48 0.70
CA LEU A 195 -9.62 -9.14 0.83
C LEU A 195 -9.16 -9.10 2.29
N ILE A 196 -8.27 -10.03 2.66
CA ILE A 196 -7.74 -10.13 4.02
C ILE A 196 -6.27 -9.77 4.01
N GLY A 197 -5.85 -8.92 4.97
CA GLY A 197 -4.46 -8.55 5.22
C GLY A 197 -4.21 -8.20 6.68
N GLY A 198 -3.05 -7.62 6.98
CA GLY A 198 -2.67 -7.22 8.34
C GLY A 198 -1.79 -8.25 9.06
N PHE A 199 -1.05 -9.06 8.31
CA PHE A 199 -0.12 -10.07 8.84
C PHE A 199 1.29 -9.48 9.05
N ALA A 200 1.37 -8.29 9.68
CA ALA A 200 2.63 -7.70 10.09
C ALA A 200 3.27 -8.48 11.26
N HIS A 201 4.47 -8.10 11.66
CA HIS A 201 5.31 -8.84 12.62
C HIS A 201 4.58 -9.21 13.93
N ALA A 202 3.77 -8.31 14.50
CA ALA A 202 3.03 -8.59 15.73
C ALA A 202 2.00 -9.72 15.54
N GLN A 203 1.30 -9.76 14.41
CA GLN A 203 0.32 -10.82 14.10
C GLN A 203 1.00 -12.14 13.75
N VAL A 204 2.11 -12.10 13.00
CA VAL A 204 2.88 -13.31 12.67
C VAL A 204 3.45 -13.93 13.96
N THR A 205 3.94 -13.11 14.89
CA THR A 205 4.41 -13.57 16.20
C THR A 205 3.28 -14.17 17.03
N ALA A 206 2.10 -13.55 17.03
CA ALA A 206 0.93 -14.09 17.74
C ALA A 206 0.43 -15.44 17.16
N LEU A 207 0.68 -15.68 15.87
CA LEU A 207 0.34 -16.93 15.19
C LEU A 207 1.48 -17.96 15.22
N ALA A 208 2.64 -17.63 15.80
CA ALA A 208 3.85 -18.44 15.69
C ALA A 208 3.64 -19.91 16.08
N ASP A 209 2.97 -20.20 17.20
CA ASP A 209 2.73 -21.55 17.67
C ASP A 209 1.90 -22.38 16.65
N LYS A 210 0.85 -21.77 16.07
CA LYS A 210 0.03 -22.41 15.04
C LYS A 210 0.82 -22.70 13.76
N VAL A 211 1.66 -21.74 13.35
CA VAL A 211 2.52 -21.90 12.17
C VAL A 211 3.56 -22.99 12.41
N VAL A 212 4.21 -23.02 13.59
CA VAL A 212 5.18 -24.05 13.96
C VAL A 212 4.54 -25.43 14.01
N GLU A 213 3.34 -25.56 14.55
CA GLU A 213 2.56 -26.82 14.54
C GLU A 213 2.25 -27.27 13.12
N ALA A 214 1.75 -26.36 12.27
CA ALA A 214 1.45 -26.65 10.86
C ALA A 214 2.71 -27.10 10.09
N VAL A 215 3.86 -26.52 10.36
CA VAL A 215 5.15 -26.95 9.77
C VAL A 215 5.56 -28.33 10.31
N LYS A 216 5.52 -28.55 11.62
CA LYS A 216 5.89 -29.84 12.25
C LYS A 216 5.00 -31.00 11.80
N SER A 217 3.71 -30.74 11.61
CA SER A 217 2.76 -31.75 11.10
C SER A 217 2.88 -31.97 9.59
N GLY A 218 3.66 -31.14 8.87
CA GLY A 218 3.77 -31.20 7.42
C GLY A 218 2.61 -30.57 6.66
N ALA A 219 1.67 -29.91 7.35
CA ALA A 219 0.57 -29.19 6.73
C ALA A 219 1.08 -27.96 5.93
N ILE A 220 2.13 -27.30 6.42
CA ILE A 220 2.88 -26.28 5.68
C ILE A 220 4.27 -26.84 5.37
N ARG A 221 4.61 -26.94 4.10
CA ARG A 221 5.91 -27.47 3.66
C ARG A 221 6.87 -26.40 3.17
N LYS A 222 6.37 -25.29 2.65
CA LYS A 222 7.21 -24.19 2.13
C LYS A 222 6.55 -22.83 2.27
N PHE A 223 7.37 -21.83 2.48
CA PHE A 223 7.04 -20.42 2.38
C PHE A 223 7.70 -19.82 1.14
N PHE A 224 6.96 -19.00 0.41
CA PHE A 224 7.47 -18.23 -0.72
C PHE A 224 7.37 -16.74 -0.38
N VAL A 225 8.51 -16.06 -0.33
CA VAL A 225 8.54 -14.60 -0.20
C VAL A 225 8.37 -14.00 -1.59
N MET A 226 7.25 -13.34 -1.81
CA MET A 226 6.89 -12.70 -3.07
C MET A 226 6.44 -11.27 -2.75
N ALA A 227 7.38 -10.33 -2.77
CA ALA A 227 7.17 -8.97 -2.29
C ALA A 227 7.80 -7.93 -3.22
N GLY A 228 7.51 -6.64 -2.98
CA GLY A 228 8.10 -5.51 -3.68
C GLY A 228 7.13 -4.76 -4.58
N CYS A 229 7.67 -3.88 -5.44
CA CYS A 229 6.88 -2.96 -6.27
C CYS A 229 6.22 -3.61 -7.48
N ASP A 230 6.82 -4.70 -8.02
CA ASP A 230 6.43 -5.34 -9.28
C ASP A 230 6.41 -4.36 -10.48
N GLY A 231 5.62 -4.63 -11.53
CA GLY A 231 5.60 -3.80 -12.72
C GLY A 231 4.45 -4.10 -13.69
N ARG A 232 4.31 -3.21 -14.68
CA ARG A 232 3.21 -3.23 -15.65
C ARG A 232 3.38 -4.22 -16.81
N MET A 233 4.58 -4.74 -17.00
CA MET A 233 4.88 -5.59 -18.16
C MET A 233 4.02 -6.87 -18.14
N LYS A 234 3.50 -7.29 -19.30
CA LYS A 234 2.67 -8.49 -19.42
C LYS A 234 3.39 -9.75 -18.91
N SER A 235 4.70 -9.82 -19.06
CA SER A 235 5.53 -10.93 -18.56
C SER A 235 5.46 -11.08 -17.04
N ARG A 236 5.07 -10.05 -16.30
CA ARG A 236 4.88 -10.09 -14.84
C ARG A 236 3.68 -10.93 -14.39
N GLU A 237 2.77 -11.28 -15.32
CA GLU A 237 1.69 -12.25 -15.07
C GLU A 237 2.22 -13.63 -14.68
N TYR A 238 3.49 -13.91 -14.93
CA TYR A 238 4.20 -15.07 -14.42
C TYR A 238 3.96 -15.30 -12.93
N TYR A 239 3.98 -14.24 -12.12
CA TYR A 239 3.81 -14.36 -10.65
C TYR A 239 2.37 -14.73 -10.25
N THR A 240 1.37 -14.26 -10.99
CA THR A 240 -0.02 -14.68 -10.82
C THR A 240 -0.20 -16.17 -11.16
N GLU A 241 0.37 -16.59 -12.28
CA GLU A 241 0.34 -18.01 -12.71
C GLU A 241 1.14 -18.90 -11.77
N PHE A 242 2.27 -18.43 -11.27
CA PHE A 242 3.07 -19.13 -10.27
C PHE A 242 2.27 -19.35 -9.00
N ALA A 243 1.63 -18.31 -8.45
CA ALA A 243 0.82 -18.39 -7.24
C ALA A 243 -0.36 -19.39 -7.41
N ARG A 244 -1.04 -19.38 -8.57
CA ARG A 244 -2.12 -20.33 -8.88
C ARG A 244 -1.68 -21.78 -8.92
N LYS A 245 -0.43 -22.03 -9.32
CA LYS A 245 0.13 -23.37 -9.48
C LYS A 245 0.86 -23.90 -8.24
N LEU A 246 0.99 -23.07 -7.21
CA LEU A 246 1.61 -23.50 -5.96
C LEU A 246 0.81 -24.63 -5.30
N PRO A 247 1.49 -25.67 -4.79
CA PRO A 247 0.83 -26.72 -4.00
C PRO A 247 0.05 -26.16 -2.82
N ASN A 248 -1.01 -26.87 -2.41
CA ASN A 248 -1.91 -26.42 -1.35
C ASN A 248 -1.26 -26.38 0.05
N ASP A 249 -0.09 -26.97 0.22
CA ASP A 249 0.73 -26.99 1.43
C ASP A 249 1.78 -25.89 1.48
N THR A 250 1.56 -24.78 0.75
CA THR A 250 2.49 -23.65 0.65
C THR A 250 1.82 -22.33 1.03
N VAL A 251 2.60 -21.43 1.60
CA VAL A 251 2.19 -20.06 2.02
C VAL A 251 3.01 -19.02 1.28
N ILE A 252 2.37 -17.95 0.84
CA ILE A 252 3.00 -16.76 0.25
C ILE A 252 3.09 -15.68 1.33
N LEU A 253 4.30 -15.20 1.58
CA LEU A 253 4.59 -14.02 2.40
C LEU A 253 4.77 -12.84 1.45
N THR A 254 4.01 -11.76 1.64
CA THR A 254 4.02 -10.62 0.72
C THR A 254 4.01 -9.29 1.43
N ALA A 255 4.56 -8.28 0.77
CA ALA A 255 4.47 -6.86 1.11
C ALA A 255 4.62 -6.04 -0.18
N GLY A 256 4.14 -4.81 -0.17
CA GLY A 256 4.24 -3.94 -1.33
C GLY A 256 3.23 -4.25 -2.44
N CYS A 257 3.34 -3.56 -3.56
CA CYS A 257 2.40 -3.68 -4.67
C CYS A 257 2.35 -5.08 -5.33
N ALA A 258 3.39 -5.90 -5.17
CA ALA A 258 3.41 -7.26 -5.69
C ALA A 258 2.23 -8.11 -5.20
N LYS A 259 1.71 -7.83 -3.98
CA LYS A 259 0.52 -8.48 -3.41
C LYS A 259 -0.66 -8.55 -4.37
N TYR A 260 -0.86 -7.53 -5.20
CA TYR A 260 -2.00 -7.44 -6.12
C TYR A 260 -1.94 -8.45 -7.27
N ARG A 261 -0.85 -9.20 -7.41
CA ARG A 261 -0.78 -10.34 -8.33
C ARG A 261 -1.54 -11.56 -7.81
N TYR A 262 -1.76 -11.66 -6.49
CA TYR A 262 -2.31 -12.88 -5.89
C TYR A 262 -3.20 -12.68 -4.67
N ASN A 263 -3.29 -11.49 -4.07
CA ASN A 263 -4.11 -11.26 -2.88
C ASN A 263 -5.63 -11.38 -3.12
N LYS A 264 -6.05 -11.35 -4.40
CA LYS A 264 -7.44 -11.56 -4.82
C LYS A 264 -7.69 -12.95 -5.41
N LEU A 265 -6.69 -13.84 -5.39
CA LEU A 265 -6.86 -15.23 -5.78
C LEU A 265 -7.47 -16.05 -4.63
N SER A 266 -8.43 -16.91 -4.95
CA SER A 266 -9.01 -17.85 -3.98
C SER A 266 -8.06 -19.03 -3.73
N LEU A 267 -6.97 -18.79 -2.99
CA LEU A 267 -5.96 -19.81 -2.68
C LEU A 267 -6.34 -20.68 -1.46
N GLY A 268 -7.32 -20.24 -0.65
CA GLY A 268 -7.74 -20.93 0.56
C GLY A 268 -6.83 -20.71 1.75
N ASP A 269 -6.94 -21.62 2.73
CA ASP A 269 -6.17 -21.59 3.97
C ASP A 269 -5.60 -22.98 4.31
N ILE A 270 -4.69 -23.01 5.29
CA ILE A 270 -4.14 -24.22 5.89
C ILE A 270 -4.41 -24.14 7.39
N ASN A 271 -5.38 -24.95 7.88
CA ASN A 271 -5.80 -24.95 9.29
C ASN A 271 -6.20 -23.56 9.82
N GLY A 272 -6.87 -22.76 8.97
CA GLY A 272 -7.28 -21.39 9.28
C GLY A 272 -6.16 -20.34 9.14
N ILE A 273 -5.01 -20.69 8.59
CA ILE A 273 -3.95 -19.75 8.21
C ILE A 273 -4.12 -19.47 6.72
N PRO A 274 -4.45 -18.24 6.30
CA PRO A 274 -4.55 -17.90 4.89
C PRO A 274 -3.25 -18.19 4.14
N ARG A 275 -3.35 -18.64 2.91
CA ARG A 275 -2.18 -18.95 2.09
C ARG A 275 -1.48 -17.72 1.50
N VAL A 276 -2.03 -16.53 1.68
CA VAL A 276 -1.39 -15.24 1.38
C VAL A 276 -1.37 -14.42 2.65
N LEU A 277 -0.20 -14.11 3.16
CA LEU A 277 0.02 -13.29 4.34
C LEU A 277 0.63 -11.96 3.91
N ASP A 278 -0.19 -10.91 3.89
CA ASP A 278 0.21 -9.55 3.53
C ASP A 278 0.70 -8.82 4.78
N ALA A 279 2.02 -8.55 4.83
CA ALA A 279 2.66 -7.87 5.95
C ALA A 279 2.39 -6.35 5.98
N GLY A 280 2.18 -5.71 4.82
CA GLY A 280 1.93 -4.27 4.79
C GLY A 280 2.49 -3.53 3.59
N GLN A 281 2.90 -2.28 3.79
CA GLN A 281 3.55 -1.43 2.80
C GLN A 281 4.96 -1.95 2.47
N CYS A 282 5.50 -1.52 1.33
CA CYS A 282 6.86 -1.92 0.92
C CYS A 282 7.98 -1.21 1.70
N ASN A 283 7.67 -0.19 2.48
CA ASN A 283 8.61 0.68 3.15
C ASN A 283 8.75 0.42 4.67
N ASP A 284 7.89 -0.40 5.26
CA ASP A 284 7.89 -0.68 6.70
C ASP A 284 7.65 -2.16 7.08
N SER A 285 7.76 -3.08 6.09
CA SER A 285 7.46 -4.52 6.27
C SER A 285 8.67 -5.41 6.07
#